data_0038b31e41b67d9b17a059a2b9546e00
#
_entry.id   0038b31e41b67d9b17a059a2b9546e00
#
_cell.length_a   1.000
_cell.length_b   1.000
_cell.length_c   1.000
_cell.angle_alpha   90.00
_cell.angle_beta   90.00
_cell.angle_gamma   90.00
#
_symmetry.space_group_name_H-M   'P 1'
#
loop_
_entity.id
_entity.type
_entity.pdbx_description
1 polymer ?
#
loop_
_entity_poly.entity_id
_entity_poly.type
_entity_poly.pdbx_seq_one_letter_code
_entity_poly.pdbx_strand_id
1 'polypeptide(L)'
;MKLMQQIQPDPDYLTSSDTEALNLNIWIPKGREGQLLQNLPVYVFIHGGGFISGSGNSPHYDLTRLVKLSAAKGTPIIGVTVNYRLGLLGLLTSQELRDADFKANNQLRDQRAAFQWLKKYIEGFGGDPENITASGESTGGVCTGLHLLSQESLFNRAYLTGGSPLLMQVAGLEEHENHYQQVIEALGLAAATPEERIFALLGTPYDELFTRVPMNIAYRPMLDGDVVPFAMNHGNVQDKESKIPGRRWLNGLVIGDCQFDASSLAILAGFKKSNIAKKFPDIMRARLGDSATTERLLAAYDADASNDDETVFTGFLRFSTDIGYYAATCSFAQGWAPITYTFAFNEPNPWSGMFQGHATHVFDIAMLFQNFQTDLPAAQVEAGRQMAADLFLFVHGRPPWVTAGKGTMVYGPSVVGPVRNVVSGRLPEEAGRRRAIIDASDAITIDEIAAAHAAFMASA
;
A
#
# COMPACT_ATOMS: atom_id res chain seq x y z
N MET A 1 3.02 12.74 -4.14
CA MET A 1 4.43 13.09 -4.50
C MET A 1 4.86 14.43 -3.93
N LYS A 2 4.20 15.57 -4.20
CA LYS A 2 4.65 16.90 -3.70
C LYS A 2 4.90 16.91 -2.20
N LEU A 3 4.00 16.37 -1.40
CA LEU A 3 4.15 16.31 0.05
C LEU A 3 5.23 15.33 0.50
N MET A 4 5.43 14.23 -0.24
CA MET A 4 6.36 13.16 0.12
C MET A 4 7.74 13.38 -0.49
N GLN A 5 7.79 13.70 -1.78
CA GLN A 5 9.01 13.79 -2.57
C GLN A 5 9.34 15.22 -3.01
N GLN A 6 8.49 16.20 -2.70
CA GLN A 6 8.67 17.62 -3.04
C GLN A 6 8.74 17.92 -4.55
N ILE A 7 8.47 16.92 -5.37
CA ILE A 7 8.31 17.06 -6.81
C ILE A 7 6.87 16.71 -7.17
N GLN A 8 6.23 17.58 -7.92
CA GLN A 8 4.90 17.30 -8.47
C GLN A 8 4.80 17.88 -9.86
N PRO A 9 4.52 17.07 -10.87
CA PRO A 9 3.87 17.59 -12.06
C PRO A 9 2.46 18.04 -11.65
N ASP A 10 2.08 19.26 -12.03
CA ASP A 10 0.72 19.76 -11.83
C ASP A 10 -0.17 19.16 -12.92
N PRO A 11 -1.12 18.30 -12.56
CA PRO A 11 -2.04 17.72 -13.54
C PRO A 11 -3.23 18.63 -13.77
N ASP A 12 -3.08 19.66 -14.57
CA ASP A 12 -4.16 20.60 -14.94
C ASP A 12 -5.38 19.94 -15.61
N TYR A 13 -5.24 18.68 -16.00
CA TYR A 13 -6.24 17.91 -16.74
C TYR A 13 -6.97 16.85 -15.90
N LEU A 14 -6.65 16.68 -14.64
CA LEU A 14 -7.37 15.74 -13.78
C LEU A 14 -8.70 16.34 -13.38
N THR A 15 -9.77 15.71 -13.83
CA THR A 15 -11.14 16.04 -13.44
C THR A 15 -11.71 14.94 -12.56
N SER A 16 -12.60 15.30 -11.65
CA SER A 16 -13.36 14.34 -10.85
C SER A 16 -14.74 14.12 -11.46
N SER A 17 -15.27 12.92 -11.36
CA SER A 17 -16.62 12.58 -11.78
C SER A 17 -17.17 11.49 -10.89
N ASP A 18 -18.43 11.55 -10.55
CA ASP A 18 -19.18 10.54 -9.80
C ASP A 18 -19.69 9.42 -10.72
N THR A 19 -19.80 9.67 -12.01
CA THR A 19 -20.37 8.73 -13.00
C THR A 19 -19.35 8.18 -13.99
N GLU A 20 -18.24 8.90 -14.26
CA GLU A 20 -17.26 8.55 -15.31
C GLU A 20 -15.86 8.22 -14.73
N ALA A 21 -15.71 8.20 -13.40
CA ALA A 21 -14.42 7.97 -12.75
C ALA A 21 -13.94 6.52 -12.82
N LEU A 22 -14.84 5.54 -13.04
CA LEU A 22 -14.48 4.13 -13.13
C LEU A 22 -13.95 3.80 -14.52
N ASN A 23 -12.66 4.06 -14.70
CA ASN A 23 -11.94 3.81 -15.95
C ASN A 23 -10.58 3.17 -15.66
N LEU A 24 -9.91 2.75 -16.73
CA LEU A 24 -8.55 2.24 -16.68
C LEU A 24 -7.77 2.74 -17.90
N ASN A 25 -6.44 2.89 -17.76
CA ASN A 25 -5.55 3.18 -18.87
C ASN A 25 -4.78 1.91 -19.24
N ILE A 26 -4.54 1.71 -20.54
CA ILE A 26 -3.80 0.56 -21.05
C ILE A 26 -2.64 1.07 -21.91
N TRP A 27 -1.41 0.72 -21.54
CA TRP A 27 -0.20 0.99 -22.30
C TRP A 27 0.26 -0.28 -23.01
N ILE A 28 0.32 -0.22 -24.33
CA ILE A 28 0.64 -1.36 -25.19
C ILE A 28 1.99 -1.12 -25.87
N PRO A 29 2.97 -2.04 -25.72
CA PRO A 29 4.21 -1.91 -26.47
C PRO A 29 3.96 -2.21 -27.96
N LYS A 30 4.49 -1.37 -28.84
CA LYS A 30 4.44 -1.61 -30.29
C LYS A 30 5.57 -2.56 -30.69
N GLY A 31 5.24 -3.55 -31.52
CA GLY A 31 6.19 -4.38 -32.22
C GLY A 31 6.91 -3.63 -33.35
N ARG A 32 7.74 -4.34 -34.09
CA ARG A 32 8.35 -3.79 -35.31
C ARG A 32 7.25 -3.38 -36.29
N GLU A 33 7.44 -2.23 -36.95
CA GLU A 33 6.47 -1.67 -37.92
C GLU A 33 5.07 -1.38 -37.34
N GLY A 34 4.97 -1.25 -35.97
CA GLY A 34 3.72 -0.90 -35.31
C GLY A 34 2.74 -2.07 -35.10
N GLN A 35 3.19 -3.32 -35.31
CA GLN A 35 2.36 -4.50 -35.09
C GLN A 35 1.92 -4.62 -33.64
N LEU A 36 0.67 -5.08 -33.41
CA LEU A 36 0.19 -5.47 -32.09
C LEU A 36 0.86 -6.81 -31.70
N LEU A 37 1.63 -6.79 -30.62
CA LEU A 37 2.17 -8.02 -30.02
C LEU A 37 1.05 -8.80 -29.35
N GLN A 38 1.18 -10.12 -29.26
CA GLN A 38 0.15 -11.00 -28.71
C GLN A 38 0.69 -11.79 -27.51
N ASN A 39 -0.22 -12.23 -26.65
CA ASN A 39 0.07 -13.04 -25.45
C ASN A 39 1.09 -12.38 -24.50
N LEU A 40 0.99 -11.06 -24.36
CA LEU A 40 1.85 -10.30 -23.47
C LEU A 40 1.38 -10.43 -22.01
N PRO A 41 2.26 -10.61 -21.06
CA PRO A 41 1.93 -10.50 -19.64
C PRO A 41 1.38 -9.10 -19.33
N VAL A 42 0.42 -9.04 -18.42
CA VAL A 42 -0.28 -7.81 -18.04
C VAL A 42 0.12 -7.40 -16.62
N TYR A 43 0.67 -6.21 -16.47
CA TYR A 43 0.96 -5.58 -15.19
C TYR A 43 -0.12 -4.57 -14.86
N VAL A 44 -0.84 -4.79 -13.78
CA VAL A 44 -1.95 -3.93 -13.32
C VAL A 44 -1.56 -3.22 -12.04
N PHE A 45 -1.53 -1.89 -12.06
CA PHE A 45 -1.19 -1.08 -10.91
C PHE A 45 -2.43 -0.42 -10.27
N ILE A 46 -2.57 -0.62 -8.96
CA ILE A 46 -3.58 -0.01 -8.10
C ILE A 46 -2.87 1.08 -7.29
N HIS A 47 -3.28 2.32 -7.47
CA HIS A 47 -2.67 3.46 -6.80
C HIS A 47 -2.99 3.49 -5.31
N GLY A 48 -2.11 4.13 -4.53
CA GLY A 48 -2.32 4.46 -3.13
C GLY A 48 -3.07 5.77 -2.93
N GLY A 49 -2.89 6.36 -1.76
CA GLY A 49 -3.47 7.65 -1.39
C GLY A 49 -4.41 7.59 -0.18
N GLY A 50 -4.15 6.68 0.77
CA GLY A 50 -4.87 6.60 2.05
C GLY A 50 -6.35 6.22 1.91
N PHE A 51 -6.75 5.58 0.83
CA PHE A 51 -8.14 5.28 0.44
C PHE A 51 -8.99 6.51 0.08
N ILE A 52 -8.49 7.72 0.24
CA ILE A 52 -9.27 8.98 0.09
C ILE A 52 -8.80 9.85 -1.07
N SER A 53 -7.64 9.58 -1.64
CA SER A 53 -7.06 10.37 -2.72
C SER A 53 -6.32 9.48 -3.73
N GLY A 54 -5.84 10.07 -4.81
CA GLY A 54 -5.10 9.37 -5.86
C GLY A 54 -5.91 9.19 -7.13
N SER A 55 -5.20 8.82 -8.19
CA SER A 55 -5.78 8.51 -9.50
C SER A 55 -4.80 7.70 -10.33
N GLY A 56 -5.27 6.68 -11.04
CA GLY A 56 -4.49 5.98 -12.07
C GLY A 56 -4.10 6.88 -13.25
N ASN A 57 -4.70 8.06 -13.37
CA ASN A 57 -4.38 9.06 -14.39
C ASN A 57 -3.27 10.03 -13.93
N SER A 58 -2.79 9.93 -12.69
CA SER A 58 -1.71 10.78 -12.19
C SER A 58 -0.44 10.60 -13.02
N PRO A 59 0.27 11.71 -13.38
CA PRO A 59 1.50 11.65 -14.17
C PRO A 59 2.60 10.79 -13.53
N HIS A 60 2.60 10.65 -12.20
CA HIS A 60 3.57 9.78 -11.50
C HIS A 60 3.34 8.30 -11.81
N TYR A 61 2.13 7.93 -12.20
CA TYR A 61 1.73 6.56 -12.52
C TYR A 61 1.62 6.30 -14.03
N ASP A 62 2.13 7.21 -14.86
CA ASP A 62 2.27 7.00 -16.30
C ASP A 62 3.23 5.83 -16.58
N LEU A 63 2.71 4.75 -17.14
CA LEU A 63 3.49 3.54 -17.43
C LEU A 63 4.19 3.58 -18.81
N THR A 64 4.12 4.68 -19.54
CA THR A 64 4.73 4.81 -20.89
C THR A 64 6.22 4.44 -20.88
N ARG A 65 6.99 4.96 -19.90
CA ARG A 65 8.44 4.72 -19.83
C ARG A 65 8.75 3.28 -19.39
N LEU A 66 7.98 2.75 -18.45
CA LEU A 66 8.11 1.37 -17.99
C LEU A 66 7.84 0.37 -19.13
N VAL A 67 6.73 0.55 -19.86
CA VAL A 67 6.35 -0.32 -21.00
C VAL A 67 7.35 -0.20 -22.15
N LYS A 68 7.84 0.99 -22.46
CA LYS A 68 8.93 1.17 -23.46
C LYS A 68 10.21 0.44 -23.03
N LEU A 69 10.58 0.54 -21.76
CA LEU A 69 11.78 -0.11 -21.23
C LEU A 69 11.63 -1.64 -21.30
N SER A 70 10.45 -2.20 -21.01
CA SER A 70 10.19 -3.63 -21.10
C SER A 70 10.41 -4.18 -22.50
N ALA A 71 9.91 -3.46 -23.51
CA ALA A 71 10.12 -3.81 -24.92
C ALA A 71 11.60 -3.70 -25.32
N ALA A 72 12.29 -2.64 -24.90
CA ALA A 72 13.71 -2.46 -25.17
C ALA A 72 14.59 -3.54 -24.52
N LYS A 73 14.18 -4.11 -23.39
CA LYS A 73 14.85 -5.21 -22.68
C LYS A 73 14.48 -6.60 -23.24
N GLY A 74 13.61 -6.69 -24.25
CA GLY A 74 13.15 -7.97 -24.82
C GLY A 74 12.17 -8.74 -23.90
N THR A 75 11.57 -8.07 -22.95
CA THR A 75 10.56 -8.59 -22.03
C THR A 75 9.30 -7.71 -22.06
N PRO A 76 8.63 -7.55 -23.22
CA PRO A 76 7.51 -6.65 -23.39
C PRO A 76 6.33 -7.04 -22.47
N ILE A 77 5.71 -6.04 -21.86
CA ILE A 77 4.51 -6.18 -21.01
C ILE A 77 3.45 -5.17 -21.43
N ILE A 78 2.19 -5.46 -21.15
CA ILE A 78 1.13 -4.47 -21.13
C ILE A 78 1.08 -3.87 -19.73
N GLY A 79 1.01 -2.54 -19.64
CA GLY A 79 0.79 -1.82 -18.38
C GLY A 79 -0.66 -1.37 -18.28
N VAL A 80 -1.25 -1.46 -17.08
CA VAL A 80 -2.61 -0.99 -16.81
C VAL A 80 -2.61 -0.22 -15.49
N THR A 81 -3.28 0.93 -15.43
CA THR A 81 -3.66 1.58 -14.17
C THR A 81 -5.17 1.61 -14.03
N VAL A 82 -5.67 1.50 -12.82
CA VAL A 82 -7.10 1.38 -12.52
C VAL A 82 -7.54 2.54 -11.64
N ASN A 83 -8.65 3.19 -11.96
CA ASN A 83 -9.38 4.07 -11.07
C ASN A 83 -10.48 3.32 -10.33
N TYR A 84 -10.75 3.73 -9.12
CA TYR A 84 -11.77 3.14 -8.24
C TYR A 84 -12.32 4.22 -7.30
N ARG A 85 -13.52 4.04 -6.76
CA ARG A 85 -14.15 4.99 -5.84
C ARG A 85 -13.33 5.14 -4.56
N LEU A 86 -13.21 6.38 -4.09
CA LEU A 86 -12.38 6.77 -2.96
C LEU A 86 -13.23 7.34 -1.82
N GLY A 87 -12.68 7.29 -0.60
CA GLY A 87 -13.24 7.89 0.59
C GLY A 87 -14.70 7.50 0.82
N LEU A 88 -15.51 8.50 1.05
CA LEU A 88 -16.96 8.38 1.25
C LEU A 88 -17.65 7.59 0.12
N LEU A 89 -17.33 7.86 -1.16
CA LEU A 89 -17.98 7.18 -2.28
C LEU A 89 -17.59 5.69 -2.41
N GLY A 90 -16.41 5.32 -1.90
CA GLY A 90 -15.88 3.95 -1.97
C GLY A 90 -16.11 3.13 -0.71
N LEU A 91 -16.19 3.75 0.45
CA LEU A 91 -16.12 3.07 1.75
C LEU A 91 -17.21 3.44 2.76
N LEU A 92 -18.05 4.46 2.49
CA LEU A 92 -19.17 4.74 3.38
C LEU A 92 -20.13 3.55 3.42
N THR A 93 -20.43 3.10 4.62
CA THR A 93 -21.44 2.07 4.88
C THR A 93 -22.00 2.23 6.30
N SER A 94 -23.15 1.64 6.54
CA SER A 94 -23.86 1.55 7.82
C SER A 94 -24.82 0.36 7.78
N GLN A 95 -25.43 0.01 8.89
CA GLN A 95 -26.50 -0.98 8.89
C GLN A 95 -27.70 -0.49 8.06
N GLU A 96 -28.04 0.79 8.18
CA GLU A 96 -29.11 1.45 7.43
C GLU A 96 -28.92 1.31 5.90
N LEU A 97 -27.70 1.59 5.41
CA LEU A 97 -27.37 1.42 3.99
C LEU A 97 -27.43 -0.06 3.57
N ARG A 98 -26.95 -0.96 4.41
CA ARG A 98 -26.97 -2.41 4.14
C ARG A 98 -28.37 -2.99 4.12
N ASP A 99 -29.26 -2.53 5.00
CA ASP A 99 -30.68 -2.94 5.02
C ASP A 99 -31.42 -2.47 3.75
N ALA A 100 -30.96 -1.36 3.14
CA ALA A 100 -31.40 -0.89 1.83
C ALA A 100 -30.61 -1.51 0.65
N ASP A 101 -29.92 -2.63 0.87
CA ASP A 101 -29.14 -3.41 -0.12
C ASP A 101 -27.92 -2.70 -0.73
N PHE A 102 -27.43 -1.60 -0.15
CA PHE A 102 -26.16 -1.01 -0.52
C PHE A 102 -24.99 -1.85 0.04
N LYS A 103 -24.04 -2.18 -0.83
CA LYS A 103 -22.90 -3.02 -0.46
C LYS A 103 -21.77 -2.19 0.13
N ALA A 104 -21.08 -2.76 1.12
CA ALA A 104 -19.83 -2.19 1.63
C ALA A 104 -18.64 -2.44 0.67
N ASN A 105 -17.52 -1.77 0.92
CA ASN A 105 -16.26 -1.98 0.20
C ASN A 105 -16.35 -1.75 -1.31
N ASN A 106 -17.09 -0.74 -1.74
CA ASN A 106 -17.28 -0.47 -3.16
C ASN A 106 -15.97 -0.24 -3.91
N GLN A 107 -14.96 0.37 -3.29
CA GLN A 107 -13.64 0.52 -3.92
C GLN A 107 -12.98 -0.83 -4.24
N LEU A 108 -13.11 -1.85 -3.39
CA LEU A 108 -12.60 -3.20 -3.68
C LEU A 108 -13.44 -3.90 -4.74
N ARG A 109 -14.75 -3.63 -4.77
CA ARG A 109 -15.66 -4.15 -5.81
C ARG A 109 -15.34 -3.55 -7.18
N ASP A 110 -15.05 -2.26 -7.24
CA ASP A 110 -14.62 -1.58 -8.46
C ASP A 110 -13.32 -2.18 -9.02
N GLN A 111 -12.35 -2.45 -8.15
CA GLN A 111 -11.09 -3.11 -8.52
C GLN A 111 -11.32 -4.55 -9.00
N ARG A 112 -12.20 -5.32 -8.34
CA ARG A 112 -12.60 -6.67 -8.81
C ARG A 112 -13.24 -6.61 -10.19
N ALA A 113 -14.12 -5.64 -10.42
CA ALA A 113 -14.75 -5.43 -11.72
C ALA A 113 -13.69 -5.11 -12.81
N ALA A 114 -12.68 -4.31 -12.47
CA ALA A 114 -11.56 -4.04 -13.38
C ALA A 114 -10.77 -5.32 -13.73
N PHE A 115 -10.45 -6.18 -12.75
CA PHE A 115 -9.80 -7.47 -13.04
C PHE A 115 -10.67 -8.40 -13.87
N GLN A 116 -11.98 -8.47 -13.61
CA GLN A 116 -12.93 -9.26 -14.42
C GLN A 116 -13.01 -8.72 -15.84
N TRP A 117 -13.01 -7.39 -16.01
CA TRP A 117 -12.98 -6.76 -17.32
C TRP A 117 -11.69 -7.10 -18.08
N LEU A 118 -10.54 -7.02 -17.42
CA LEU A 118 -9.24 -7.38 -18.01
C LEU A 118 -9.22 -8.86 -18.46
N LYS A 119 -9.68 -9.77 -17.61
CA LYS A 119 -9.76 -11.20 -17.97
C LYS A 119 -10.63 -11.44 -19.21
N LYS A 120 -11.65 -10.63 -19.41
CA LYS A 120 -12.58 -10.78 -20.53
C LYS A 120 -12.10 -10.13 -21.82
N TYR A 121 -11.37 -9.02 -21.73
CA TYR A 121 -11.15 -8.16 -22.91
C TYR A 121 -9.69 -7.87 -23.23
N ILE A 122 -8.74 -8.15 -22.35
CA ILE A 122 -7.34 -7.74 -22.53
C ILE A 122 -6.66 -8.41 -23.73
N GLU A 123 -7.16 -9.57 -24.16
CA GLU A 123 -6.70 -10.27 -25.38
C GLU A 123 -6.85 -9.39 -26.62
N GLY A 124 -7.93 -8.60 -26.71
CA GLY A 124 -8.13 -7.63 -27.80
C GLY A 124 -7.07 -6.53 -27.86
N PHE A 125 -6.31 -6.33 -26.79
CA PHE A 125 -5.18 -5.41 -26.67
C PHE A 125 -3.82 -6.13 -26.79
N GLY A 126 -3.83 -7.42 -27.07
CA GLY A 126 -2.63 -8.26 -27.17
C GLY A 126 -2.14 -8.83 -25.84
N GLY A 127 -2.91 -8.70 -24.76
CA GLY A 127 -2.58 -9.23 -23.44
C GLY A 127 -3.02 -10.68 -23.26
N ASP A 128 -2.36 -11.36 -22.32
CA ASP A 128 -2.71 -12.70 -21.88
C ASP A 128 -3.60 -12.63 -20.62
N PRO A 129 -4.90 -12.97 -20.71
CA PRO A 129 -5.82 -12.94 -19.58
C PRO A 129 -5.45 -13.95 -18.46
N GLU A 130 -4.66 -14.98 -18.79
CA GLU A 130 -4.15 -15.97 -17.84
C GLU A 130 -2.78 -15.59 -17.28
N ASN A 131 -2.27 -14.39 -17.56
CA ASN A 131 -0.96 -13.94 -17.10
C ASN A 131 -1.02 -12.48 -16.60
N ILE A 132 -1.82 -12.27 -15.55
CA ILE A 132 -2.02 -10.96 -14.93
C ILE A 132 -1.22 -10.90 -13.62
N THR A 133 -0.43 -9.84 -13.45
CA THR A 133 0.24 -9.47 -12.20
C THR A 133 -0.42 -8.21 -11.64
N ALA A 134 -1.06 -8.34 -10.49
CA ALA A 134 -1.57 -7.19 -9.74
C ALA A 134 -0.46 -6.55 -8.91
N SER A 135 -0.40 -5.24 -8.91
CA SER A 135 0.54 -4.48 -8.10
C SER A 135 -0.17 -3.33 -7.41
N GLY A 136 0.32 -2.95 -6.25
CA GLY A 136 -0.18 -1.76 -5.57
C GLY A 136 0.85 -1.19 -4.61
N GLU A 137 0.78 0.11 -4.45
CA GLU A 137 1.63 0.86 -3.53
C GLU A 137 0.76 1.45 -2.42
N SER A 138 1.29 1.49 -1.17
CA SER A 138 0.55 2.08 -0.03
C SER A 138 -0.81 1.37 0.15
N THR A 139 -1.90 2.14 0.25
CA THR A 139 -3.25 1.57 0.30
C THR A 139 -3.65 0.80 -0.96
N GLY A 140 -3.01 1.04 -2.11
CA GLY A 140 -3.11 0.17 -3.28
C GLY A 140 -2.53 -1.22 -3.04
N GLY A 141 -1.42 -1.30 -2.30
CA GLY A 141 -0.85 -2.56 -1.81
C GLY A 141 -1.77 -3.26 -0.79
N VAL A 142 -2.41 -2.50 0.10
CA VAL A 142 -3.45 -3.03 1.01
C VAL A 142 -4.59 -3.65 0.20
N CYS A 143 -5.14 -2.93 -0.78
CA CYS A 143 -6.21 -3.44 -1.64
C CYS A 143 -5.79 -4.70 -2.42
N THR A 144 -4.60 -4.67 -3.05
CA THR A 144 -4.08 -5.84 -3.79
C THR A 144 -3.96 -7.05 -2.88
N GLY A 145 -3.48 -6.87 -1.65
CA GLY A 145 -3.39 -7.94 -0.66
C GLY A 145 -4.76 -8.41 -0.15
N LEU A 146 -5.75 -7.52 0.02
CA LEU A 146 -7.12 -7.89 0.40
C LEU A 146 -7.82 -8.71 -0.70
N HIS A 147 -7.45 -8.54 -1.96
CA HIS A 147 -7.95 -9.39 -3.04
C HIS A 147 -7.51 -10.86 -2.93
N LEU A 148 -6.48 -11.17 -2.13
CA LEU A 148 -6.13 -12.56 -1.79
C LEU A 148 -7.21 -13.28 -0.99
N LEU A 149 -8.19 -12.55 -0.45
CA LEU A 149 -9.39 -13.11 0.19
C LEU A 149 -10.47 -13.57 -0.81
N SER A 150 -10.27 -13.32 -2.10
CA SER A 150 -11.18 -13.81 -3.15
C SER A 150 -11.08 -15.32 -3.32
N GLN A 151 -12.24 -15.98 -3.43
CA GLN A 151 -12.32 -17.41 -3.75
C GLN A 151 -11.87 -17.69 -5.19
N GLU A 152 -12.09 -16.73 -6.08
CA GLU A 152 -11.68 -16.80 -7.48
C GLU A 152 -10.32 -16.13 -7.68
N SER A 153 -9.52 -16.69 -8.59
CA SER A 153 -8.27 -16.07 -9.02
C SER A 153 -8.58 -14.82 -9.85
N LEU A 154 -8.32 -13.64 -9.28
CA LEU A 154 -8.44 -12.36 -9.98
C LEU A 154 -7.20 -12.05 -10.82
N PHE A 155 -6.05 -12.56 -10.42
CA PHE A 155 -4.74 -12.39 -11.05
C PHE A 155 -3.84 -13.58 -10.69
N ASN A 156 -2.68 -13.69 -11.32
CA ASN A 156 -1.80 -14.84 -11.13
C ASN A 156 -0.64 -14.54 -10.17
N ARG A 157 -0.21 -13.27 -10.08
CA ARG A 157 0.89 -12.81 -9.23
C ARG A 157 0.53 -11.50 -8.55
N ALA A 158 1.14 -11.24 -7.39
CA ALA A 158 1.01 -9.99 -6.67
C ALA A 158 2.38 -9.34 -6.43
N TYR A 159 2.43 -8.00 -6.58
CA TYR A 159 3.59 -7.17 -6.28
C TYR A 159 3.17 -6.05 -5.33
N LEU A 160 3.50 -6.20 -4.05
CA LEU A 160 3.10 -5.30 -2.97
C LEU A 160 4.30 -4.43 -2.57
N THR A 161 4.13 -3.12 -2.65
CA THR A 161 5.18 -2.17 -2.29
C THR A 161 4.65 -1.12 -1.33
N GLY A 162 5.38 -0.87 -0.24
CA GLY A 162 4.99 0.12 0.75
C GLY A 162 3.55 -0.04 1.29
N GLY A 163 3.02 -1.27 1.32
CA GLY A 163 1.67 -1.54 1.82
C GLY A 163 1.22 -2.99 1.66
N SER A 164 0.45 -3.44 2.64
CA SER A 164 -0.18 -4.76 2.66
C SER A 164 -1.43 -4.71 3.57
N PRO A 165 -2.29 -5.74 3.61
CA PRO A 165 -3.43 -5.79 4.54
C PRO A 165 -3.08 -5.63 6.02
N LEU A 166 -1.80 -5.81 6.39
CA LEU A 166 -1.32 -5.66 7.76
C LEU A 166 -0.98 -4.21 8.12
N LEU A 167 -0.85 -3.31 7.13
CA LEU A 167 -0.59 -1.89 7.35
C LEU A 167 -1.77 -1.17 7.99
N MET A 168 -2.99 -1.46 7.51
CA MET A 168 -4.22 -0.84 7.98
C MET A 168 -5.27 -1.93 8.21
N GLN A 169 -5.60 -2.17 9.46
CA GLN A 169 -6.62 -3.14 9.83
C GLN A 169 -7.98 -2.74 9.26
N VAL A 170 -8.73 -3.74 8.80
CA VAL A 170 -10.12 -3.53 8.38
C VAL A 170 -10.98 -3.15 9.58
N ALA A 171 -12.00 -2.33 9.35
CA ALA A 171 -12.87 -1.82 10.40
C ALA A 171 -14.12 -2.69 10.59
N GLY A 172 -14.64 -2.72 11.81
CA GLY A 172 -15.95 -3.32 12.12
C GLY A 172 -17.12 -2.38 11.81
N LEU A 173 -18.33 -2.90 11.90
CA LEU A 173 -19.56 -2.13 11.64
C LEU A 173 -19.69 -0.91 12.56
N GLU A 174 -19.34 -1.01 13.83
CA GLU A 174 -19.44 0.07 14.82
C GLU A 174 -18.65 1.32 14.39
N GLU A 175 -17.44 1.14 13.88
CA GLU A 175 -16.63 2.26 13.37
C GLU A 175 -17.28 2.91 12.14
N HIS A 176 -17.82 2.10 11.25
CA HIS A 176 -18.53 2.60 10.07
C HIS A 176 -19.84 3.31 10.42
N GLU A 177 -20.57 2.86 11.45
CA GLU A 177 -21.72 3.58 11.99
C GLU A 177 -21.32 4.97 12.50
N ASN A 178 -20.22 5.08 13.24
CA ASN A 178 -19.70 6.36 13.71
C ASN A 178 -19.34 7.30 12.55
N HIS A 179 -18.72 6.76 11.49
CA HIS A 179 -18.42 7.54 10.26
C HIS A 179 -19.71 7.96 9.54
N TYR A 180 -20.69 7.06 9.44
CA TYR A 180 -21.98 7.36 8.83
C TYR A 180 -22.69 8.48 9.59
N GLN A 181 -22.75 8.43 10.92
CA GLN A 181 -23.36 9.48 11.73
C GLN A 181 -22.68 10.83 11.53
N GLN A 182 -21.35 10.89 11.47
CA GLN A 182 -20.63 12.14 11.17
C GLN A 182 -21.02 12.69 9.79
N VAL A 183 -21.20 11.85 8.79
CA VAL A 183 -21.66 12.27 7.45
C VAL A 183 -23.09 12.79 7.51
N ILE A 184 -24.00 12.10 8.17
CA ILE A 184 -25.42 12.48 8.32
C ILE A 184 -25.54 13.81 9.07
N GLU A 185 -24.78 14.01 10.13
CA GLU A 185 -24.76 15.27 10.89
C GLU A 185 -24.21 16.43 10.03
N ALA A 186 -23.12 16.21 9.32
CA ALA A 186 -22.51 17.21 8.43
C ALA A 186 -23.46 17.65 7.31
N LEU A 187 -24.31 16.74 6.84
CA LEU A 187 -25.34 17.04 5.84
C LEU A 187 -26.63 17.63 6.45
N GLY A 188 -26.74 17.70 7.78
CA GLY A 188 -27.93 18.22 8.46
C GLY A 188 -29.11 17.24 8.43
N LEU A 189 -28.85 15.95 8.29
CA LEU A 189 -29.85 14.89 8.12
C LEU A 189 -30.14 14.10 9.41
N ALA A 190 -29.66 14.56 10.57
CA ALA A 190 -29.80 13.83 11.83
C ALA A 190 -31.25 13.50 12.20
N ALA A 191 -32.21 14.41 11.91
CA ALA A 191 -33.64 14.23 12.17
C ALA A 191 -34.41 13.56 11.02
N ALA A 192 -33.77 13.26 9.89
CA ALA A 192 -34.42 12.64 8.73
C ALA A 192 -34.63 11.14 8.96
N THR A 193 -35.60 10.56 8.26
CA THR A 193 -35.81 9.09 8.22
C THR A 193 -34.70 8.39 7.43
N PRO A 194 -34.50 7.09 7.59
CA PRO A 194 -33.54 6.31 6.78
C PRO A 194 -33.71 6.53 5.27
N GLU A 195 -34.94 6.50 4.78
CA GLU A 195 -35.25 6.69 3.36
C GLU A 195 -34.87 8.10 2.88
N GLU A 196 -35.14 9.13 3.68
CA GLU A 196 -34.79 10.53 3.37
C GLU A 196 -33.27 10.72 3.37
N ARG A 197 -32.52 10.09 4.30
CA ARG A 197 -31.06 10.12 4.34
C ARG A 197 -30.44 9.49 3.10
N ILE A 198 -30.93 8.29 2.72
CA ILE A 198 -30.45 7.59 1.52
C ILE A 198 -30.76 8.40 0.26
N PHE A 199 -31.98 8.94 0.16
CA PHE A 199 -32.36 9.79 -0.97
C PHE A 199 -31.48 11.02 -1.07
N ALA A 200 -31.21 11.69 0.04
CA ALA A 200 -30.33 12.86 0.10
C ALA A 200 -28.89 12.52 -0.26
N LEU A 201 -28.32 11.40 0.26
CA LEU A 201 -26.97 10.94 -0.06
C LEU A 201 -26.80 10.67 -1.57
N LEU A 202 -27.79 10.02 -2.20
CA LEU A 202 -27.78 9.73 -3.63
C LEU A 202 -27.99 10.99 -4.50
N GLY A 203 -28.74 11.98 -3.99
CA GLY A 203 -29.08 13.20 -4.72
C GLY A 203 -28.10 14.35 -4.52
N THR A 204 -27.24 14.29 -3.50
CA THR A 204 -26.27 15.37 -3.24
C THR A 204 -25.11 15.28 -4.23
N PRO A 205 -24.80 16.36 -4.99
CA PRO A 205 -23.65 16.38 -5.86
C PRO A 205 -22.35 16.08 -5.11
N TYR A 206 -21.43 15.36 -5.76
CA TYR A 206 -20.22 14.86 -5.08
C TYR A 206 -19.33 16.00 -4.56
N ASP A 207 -19.23 17.12 -5.25
CA ASP A 207 -18.48 18.30 -4.84
C ASP A 207 -19.08 18.96 -3.57
N GLU A 208 -20.40 18.94 -3.43
CA GLU A 208 -21.08 19.35 -2.20
C GLU A 208 -20.78 18.38 -1.06
N LEU A 209 -20.80 17.06 -1.30
CA LEU A 209 -20.40 16.04 -0.32
C LEU A 209 -18.97 16.31 0.18
N PHE A 210 -18.01 16.53 -0.72
CA PHE A 210 -16.62 16.82 -0.36
C PHE A 210 -16.43 18.14 0.39
N THR A 211 -17.30 19.12 0.17
CA THR A 211 -17.23 20.41 0.85
C THR A 211 -17.81 20.34 2.27
N ARG A 212 -18.87 19.57 2.45
CA ARG A 212 -19.63 19.51 3.72
C ARG A 212 -19.13 18.44 4.68
N VAL A 213 -18.71 17.28 4.15
CA VAL A 213 -18.28 16.14 4.97
C VAL A 213 -16.85 16.35 5.47
N PRO A 214 -16.55 16.14 6.76
CA PRO A 214 -15.20 16.28 7.29
C PRO A 214 -14.18 15.37 6.58
N MET A 215 -13.06 15.95 6.15
CA MET A 215 -11.99 15.20 5.47
C MET A 215 -11.15 14.33 6.41
N ASN A 216 -11.30 14.48 7.72
CA ASN A 216 -10.55 13.72 8.73
C ASN A 216 -11.19 12.38 9.10
N ILE A 217 -12.27 11.98 8.43
CA ILE A 217 -12.85 10.65 8.62
C ILE A 217 -11.87 9.60 8.04
N ALA A 218 -11.42 8.71 8.90
CA ALA A 218 -10.43 7.68 8.54
C ALA A 218 -11.09 6.47 7.87
N TYR A 219 -11.51 6.61 6.63
CA TYR A 219 -12.14 5.53 5.88
C TYR A 219 -11.20 4.33 5.72
N ARG A 220 -11.70 3.14 6.05
CA ARG A 220 -11.00 1.85 5.92
C ARG A 220 -11.95 0.80 5.34
N PRO A 221 -11.43 -0.26 4.69
CA PRO A 221 -12.27 -1.39 4.28
C PRO A 221 -13.01 -2.01 5.47
N MET A 222 -14.25 -2.40 5.26
CA MET A 222 -15.09 -3.03 6.26
C MET A 222 -14.93 -4.54 6.28
N LEU A 223 -14.98 -5.14 7.47
CA LEU A 223 -15.24 -6.56 7.65
C LEU A 223 -16.71 -6.85 7.30
N ASP A 224 -16.98 -7.18 6.03
CA ASP A 224 -18.35 -7.26 5.49
C ASP A 224 -18.90 -8.69 5.33
N GLY A 225 -18.05 -9.69 5.55
CA GLY A 225 -18.41 -11.11 5.38
C GLY A 225 -18.49 -11.58 3.92
N ASP A 226 -18.20 -10.70 2.94
CA ASP A 226 -18.27 -10.96 1.51
C ASP A 226 -16.94 -10.68 0.82
N VAL A 227 -16.66 -9.41 0.49
CA VAL A 227 -15.38 -9.02 -0.15
C VAL A 227 -14.22 -9.14 0.84
N VAL A 228 -14.48 -8.83 2.10
CA VAL A 228 -13.57 -8.98 3.23
C VAL A 228 -14.23 -9.89 4.28
N PRO A 229 -14.13 -11.22 4.10
CA PRO A 229 -14.83 -12.18 4.97
C PRO A 229 -14.20 -12.30 6.37
N PHE A 230 -12.92 -11.99 6.52
CA PHE A 230 -12.21 -11.96 7.80
C PHE A 230 -11.00 -11.03 7.73
N ALA A 231 -10.54 -10.57 8.88
CA ALA A 231 -9.36 -9.72 8.99
C ALA A 231 -8.07 -10.54 8.77
N MET A 232 -7.17 -10.01 7.94
CA MET A 232 -5.80 -10.49 7.89
C MET A 232 -5.01 -9.87 9.04
N ASN A 233 -4.22 -10.68 9.73
CA ASN A 233 -3.31 -10.29 10.80
C ASN A 233 -1.99 -11.06 10.67
N HIS A 234 -0.97 -10.68 11.45
CA HIS A 234 0.34 -11.33 11.37
C HIS A 234 0.26 -12.84 11.61
N GLY A 235 -0.53 -13.25 12.61
CA GLY A 235 -0.70 -14.66 12.96
C GLY A 235 -1.26 -15.49 11.79
N ASN A 236 -2.39 -15.08 11.17
CA ASN A 236 -2.99 -15.87 10.09
C ASN A 236 -2.24 -15.74 8.74
N VAL A 237 -1.48 -14.66 8.54
CA VAL A 237 -0.62 -14.52 7.36
C VAL A 237 0.61 -15.42 7.47
N GLN A 238 1.21 -15.55 8.66
CA GLN A 238 2.37 -16.42 8.93
C GLN A 238 1.99 -17.91 8.93
N ASP A 239 0.76 -18.23 9.33
CA ASP A 239 0.27 -19.61 9.37
C ASP A 239 0.05 -20.15 7.95
N LYS A 240 0.87 -21.13 7.55
CA LYS A 240 0.83 -21.77 6.22
C LYS A 240 -0.47 -22.54 5.98
N GLU A 241 -1.14 -22.96 7.04
CA GLU A 241 -2.41 -23.70 7.00
C GLU A 241 -3.63 -22.78 7.05
N SER A 242 -3.43 -21.46 7.15
CA SER A 242 -4.53 -20.50 7.19
C SER A 242 -5.38 -20.56 5.91
N LYS A 243 -6.69 -20.31 6.09
CA LYS A 243 -7.71 -20.43 5.03
C LYS A 243 -7.77 -19.22 4.10
N ILE A 244 -6.67 -18.49 3.91
CA ILE A 244 -6.63 -17.37 2.94
C ILE A 244 -6.75 -17.94 1.53
N PRO A 245 -7.82 -17.64 0.77
CA PRO A 245 -8.09 -18.30 -0.50
C PRO A 245 -6.98 -18.13 -1.55
N GLY A 246 -6.31 -16.98 -1.54
CA GLY A 246 -5.18 -16.67 -2.43
C GLY A 246 -4.05 -17.68 -2.40
N ARG A 247 -3.88 -18.42 -1.30
CA ARG A 247 -2.86 -19.50 -1.20
C ARG A 247 -3.04 -20.61 -2.24
N ARG A 248 -4.27 -20.80 -2.74
CA ARG A 248 -4.59 -21.87 -3.69
C ARG A 248 -4.35 -21.49 -5.14
N TRP A 249 -4.35 -20.19 -5.43
CA TRP A 249 -4.33 -19.72 -6.81
C TRP A 249 -3.21 -18.73 -7.15
N LEU A 250 -2.55 -18.11 -6.14
CA LEU A 250 -1.46 -17.18 -6.39
C LEU A 250 -0.18 -17.95 -6.73
N ASN A 251 0.45 -17.59 -7.85
CA ASN A 251 1.65 -18.26 -8.36
C ASN A 251 2.96 -17.57 -7.98
N GLY A 252 2.91 -16.35 -7.46
CA GLY A 252 4.08 -15.59 -7.04
C GLY A 252 3.69 -14.32 -6.27
N LEU A 253 4.52 -13.98 -5.29
CA LEU A 253 4.38 -12.79 -4.48
C LEU A 253 5.72 -12.07 -4.37
N VAL A 254 5.76 -10.81 -4.76
CA VAL A 254 6.82 -9.87 -4.35
C VAL A 254 6.24 -8.95 -3.30
N ILE A 255 6.97 -8.75 -2.22
CA ILE A 255 6.61 -7.79 -1.18
C ILE A 255 7.86 -7.10 -0.64
N GLY A 256 7.77 -5.80 -0.41
CA GLY A 256 8.87 -5.04 0.15
C GLY A 256 8.46 -3.65 0.60
N ASP A 257 9.41 -2.96 1.19
CA ASP A 257 9.22 -1.69 1.84
C ASP A 257 10.41 -0.75 1.65
N CYS A 258 10.16 0.55 1.84
CA CYS A 258 11.19 1.57 1.93
C CYS A 258 11.73 1.66 3.36
N GLN A 259 13.01 2.03 3.51
CA GLN A 259 13.65 2.13 4.83
C GLN A 259 12.96 3.14 5.77
N PHE A 260 12.23 4.12 5.22
CA PHE A 260 11.49 5.14 5.96
C PHE A 260 10.06 5.33 5.40
N ASP A 261 9.32 4.23 5.30
CA ASP A 261 7.97 4.21 4.71
C ASP A 261 6.95 5.05 5.50
N ALA A 262 7.04 5.10 6.82
CA ALA A 262 6.15 5.92 7.63
C ALA A 262 6.42 7.44 7.53
N SER A 263 7.27 7.88 6.58
CA SER A 263 7.37 9.30 6.20
C SER A 263 6.01 9.91 5.81
N SER A 264 5.07 9.09 5.29
CA SER A 264 3.69 9.48 5.04
C SER A 264 2.94 9.90 6.31
N LEU A 265 3.20 9.23 7.43
CA LEU A 265 2.57 9.52 8.71
C LEU A 265 3.09 10.83 9.33
N ALA A 266 4.28 11.30 8.97
CA ALA A 266 4.79 12.57 9.47
C ALA A 266 3.85 13.74 9.14
N ILE A 267 3.14 13.65 8.03
CA ILE A 267 2.14 14.64 7.61
C ILE A 267 0.81 14.39 8.34
N LEU A 268 0.37 13.13 8.35
CA LEU A 268 -0.91 12.74 8.94
C LEU A 268 -0.88 12.74 10.48
N ALA A 269 0.26 12.36 11.08
CA ALA A 269 0.45 12.26 12.53
C ALA A 269 1.26 13.42 13.13
N GLY A 270 1.56 14.47 12.38
CA GLY A 270 2.29 15.63 12.87
C GLY A 270 1.62 16.30 14.09
N PHE A 271 0.29 16.22 14.18
CA PHE A 271 -0.48 16.69 15.33
C PHE A 271 -0.19 15.90 16.63
N LYS A 272 0.32 14.66 16.54
CA LYS A 272 0.66 13.82 17.69
C LYS A 272 2.07 14.08 18.24
N LYS A 273 2.83 14.99 17.66
CA LYS A 273 4.19 15.34 18.08
C LYS A 273 4.24 15.94 19.48
N SER A 274 3.23 16.73 19.85
CA SER A 274 3.19 17.36 21.17
C SER A 274 3.05 16.31 22.29
N ASN A 275 4.00 16.34 23.23
CA ASN A 275 4.06 15.43 24.38
C ASN A 275 4.19 13.94 24.01
N ILE A 276 4.72 13.65 22.81
CA ILE A 276 4.91 12.27 22.35
C ILE A 276 5.94 11.51 23.18
N ALA A 277 6.96 12.20 23.68
CA ALA A 277 8.00 11.62 24.53
C ALA A 277 7.42 10.93 25.78
N LYS A 278 6.28 11.39 26.24
CA LYS A 278 5.54 10.76 27.34
C LYS A 278 4.44 9.82 26.83
N LYS A 279 3.57 10.32 25.94
CA LYS A 279 2.34 9.59 25.52
C LYS A 279 2.65 8.26 24.82
N PHE A 280 3.62 8.23 23.93
CA PHE A 280 3.91 7.03 23.15
C PHE A 280 4.42 5.87 24.03
N PRO A 281 5.51 6.03 24.81
CA PRO A 281 5.96 4.94 25.66
C PRO A 281 4.95 4.57 26.76
N ASP A 282 4.19 5.51 27.32
CA ASP A 282 3.16 5.20 28.31
C ASP A 282 2.07 4.29 27.75
N ILE A 283 1.58 4.57 26.53
CA ILE A 283 0.58 3.74 25.86
C ILE A 283 1.16 2.37 25.51
N MET A 284 2.41 2.31 25.02
CA MET A 284 3.06 1.03 24.71
C MET A 284 3.20 0.16 25.96
N ARG A 285 3.66 0.71 27.11
CA ARG A 285 3.73 -0.01 28.40
C ARG A 285 2.36 -0.46 28.87
N ALA A 286 1.35 0.41 28.78
CA ALA A 286 -0.01 0.08 29.19
C ALA A 286 -0.61 -1.09 28.37
N ARG A 287 -0.22 -1.23 27.12
CA ARG A 287 -0.73 -2.26 26.22
C ARG A 287 0.11 -3.55 26.21
N LEU A 288 1.41 -3.44 26.28
CA LEU A 288 2.33 -4.58 26.17
C LEU A 288 2.85 -5.09 27.52
N GLY A 289 2.52 -4.39 28.61
CA GLY A 289 3.03 -4.64 29.95
C GLY A 289 4.41 -4.01 30.16
N ASP A 290 4.70 -3.75 31.45
CA ASP A 290 5.97 -3.20 31.92
C ASP A 290 6.99 -4.33 32.06
N SER A 291 7.62 -4.70 30.94
CA SER A 291 8.55 -5.82 30.85
C SER A 291 9.89 -5.41 30.26
N ALA A 292 10.95 -6.18 30.55
CA ALA A 292 12.25 -5.96 29.95
C ALA A 292 12.22 -6.03 28.40
N THR A 293 11.28 -6.77 27.81
CA THR A 293 11.10 -6.83 26.34
C THR A 293 10.48 -5.54 25.83
N THR A 294 9.45 -5.02 26.49
CA THR A 294 8.84 -3.73 26.17
C THR A 294 9.87 -2.58 26.25
N GLU A 295 10.67 -2.56 27.32
CA GLU A 295 11.71 -1.53 27.48
C GLU A 295 12.79 -1.61 26.39
N ARG A 296 13.26 -2.82 26.06
CA ARG A 296 14.20 -2.99 24.94
C ARG A 296 13.60 -2.56 23.60
N LEU A 297 12.32 -2.85 23.37
CA LEU A 297 11.61 -2.42 22.17
C LEU A 297 11.56 -0.90 22.10
N LEU A 298 11.14 -0.22 23.18
CA LEU A 298 11.08 1.24 23.23
C LEU A 298 12.46 1.89 23.03
N ALA A 299 13.49 1.36 23.71
CA ALA A 299 14.85 1.86 23.59
C ALA A 299 15.43 1.74 22.17
N ALA A 300 15.05 0.71 21.40
CA ALA A 300 15.48 0.55 20.00
C ALA A 300 14.98 1.67 19.08
N TYR A 301 13.97 2.42 19.51
CA TYR A 301 13.36 3.53 18.77
C TYR A 301 13.50 4.88 19.47
N ASP A 302 14.44 5.01 20.38
CA ASP A 302 14.65 6.25 21.16
C ASP A 302 13.37 6.74 21.89
N ALA A 303 12.44 5.82 22.18
CA ALA A 303 11.14 6.12 22.78
C ALA A 303 11.26 6.11 24.31
N ASP A 304 11.99 7.08 24.85
CA ASP A 304 12.21 7.28 26.27
C ASP A 304 11.77 8.70 26.68
N ALA A 305 11.11 8.81 27.84
CA ALA A 305 10.64 10.09 28.38
C ALA A 305 11.78 11.09 28.75
N SER A 306 13.03 10.64 28.76
CA SER A 306 14.21 11.51 28.91
C SER A 306 14.61 12.21 27.63
N ASN A 307 14.11 11.76 26.47
CA ASN A 307 14.32 12.37 25.16
C ASN A 307 13.29 13.48 24.90
N ASP A 308 13.62 14.39 23.98
CA ASP A 308 12.68 15.41 23.54
C ASP A 308 11.62 14.86 22.56
N ASP A 309 10.54 15.62 22.37
CA ASP A 309 9.43 15.25 21.50
C ASP A 309 9.87 15.05 20.03
N GLU A 310 10.90 15.74 19.53
CA GLU A 310 11.42 15.60 18.18
C GLU A 310 12.12 14.25 17.98
N THR A 311 12.97 13.88 18.94
CA THR A 311 13.69 12.61 18.95
C THR A 311 12.70 11.44 19.01
N VAL A 312 11.75 11.49 19.96
CA VAL A 312 10.74 10.43 20.10
C VAL A 312 9.79 10.37 18.90
N PHE A 313 9.44 11.50 18.30
CA PHE A 313 8.63 11.52 17.07
C PHE A 313 9.35 10.84 15.89
N THR A 314 10.64 11.10 15.75
CA THR A 314 11.46 10.40 14.73
C THR A 314 11.54 8.90 15.02
N GLY A 315 11.74 8.51 16.27
CA GLY A 315 11.69 7.12 16.72
C GLY A 315 10.33 6.46 16.45
N PHE A 316 9.24 7.16 16.72
CA PHE A 316 7.88 6.72 16.40
C PHE A 316 7.67 6.48 14.90
N LEU A 317 8.14 7.35 14.03
CA LEU A 317 8.05 7.14 12.58
C LEU A 317 8.85 5.92 12.13
N ARG A 318 10.02 5.69 12.73
CA ARG A 318 10.83 4.49 12.50
C ARG A 318 10.12 3.23 13.00
N PHE A 319 9.52 3.29 14.19
CA PHE A 319 8.71 2.21 14.74
C PHE A 319 7.51 1.89 13.82
N SER A 320 6.81 2.93 13.37
CA SER A 320 5.67 2.80 12.46
C SER A 320 6.07 2.20 11.10
N THR A 321 7.26 2.55 10.59
CA THR A 321 7.83 1.91 9.40
C THR A 321 8.03 0.42 9.64
N ASP A 322 8.62 0.06 10.76
CA ASP A 322 9.05 -1.31 11.01
C ASP A 322 7.84 -2.21 11.37
N ILE A 323 6.84 -1.72 12.11
CA ILE A 323 5.63 -2.51 12.41
C ILE A 323 4.67 -2.58 11.23
N GLY A 324 4.45 -1.47 10.51
CA GLY A 324 3.45 -1.40 9.44
C GLY A 324 3.90 -2.03 8.13
N TYR A 325 5.20 -1.98 7.84
CA TYR A 325 5.72 -2.37 6.51
C TYR A 325 6.72 -3.53 6.61
N TYR A 326 7.78 -3.40 7.39
CA TYR A 326 8.81 -4.44 7.48
C TYR A 326 8.30 -5.73 8.15
N ALA A 327 7.61 -5.64 9.28
CA ALA A 327 7.04 -6.80 9.95
C ALA A 327 6.01 -7.51 9.07
N ALA A 328 5.23 -6.75 8.28
CA ALA A 328 4.33 -7.30 7.28
C ALA A 328 5.08 -8.07 6.19
N THR A 329 6.17 -7.51 5.66
CA THR A 329 7.06 -8.19 4.69
C THR A 329 7.57 -9.52 5.26
N CYS A 330 8.02 -9.52 6.53
CA CYS A 330 8.48 -10.75 7.20
C CYS A 330 7.34 -11.78 7.36
N SER A 331 6.14 -11.34 7.72
CA SER A 331 4.99 -12.24 7.90
C SER A 331 4.56 -12.91 6.61
N PHE A 332 4.47 -12.16 5.52
CA PHE A 332 4.20 -12.73 4.20
C PHE A 332 5.33 -13.67 3.73
N ALA A 333 6.60 -13.28 3.95
CA ALA A 333 7.75 -14.12 3.60
C ALA A 333 7.71 -15.49 4.30
N GLN A 334 7.31 -15.51 5.57
CA GLN A 334 7.19 -16.75 6.35
C GLN A 334 6.02 -17.60 5.88
N GLY A 335 4.85 -17.00 5.73
CA GLY A 335 3.61 -17.75 5.47
C GLY A 335 3.41 -18.15 4.02
N TRP A 336 3.98 -17.41 3.06
CA TRP A 336 3.77 -17.63 1.61
C TRP A 336 4.99 -18.21 0.88
N ALA A 337 5.96 -18.73 1.64
CA ALA A 337 7.05 -19.51 1.03
C ALA A 337 6.49 -20.79 0.34
N PRO A 338 7.05 -21.23 -0.79
CA PRO A 338 8.29 -20.78 -1.43
C PRO A 338 8.09 -19.74 -2.56
N ILE A 339 6.90 -19.21 -2.76
CA ILE A 339 6.58 -18.33 -3.92
C ILE A 339 6.84 -16.85 -3.64
N THR A 340 7.34 -16.50 -2.45
CA THR A 340 7.55 -15.11 -2.03
C THR A 340 8.97 -14.66 -2.29
N TYR A 341 9.10 -13.45 -2.81
CA TYR A 341 10.32 -12.70 -2.99
C TYR A 341 10.23 -11.41 -2.18
N THR A 342 11.25 -11.10 -1.40
CA THR A 342 11.28 -9.87 -0.60
C THR A 342 12.29 -8.88 -1.12
N PHE A 343 11.99 -7.58 -0.98
CA PHE A 343 12.96 -6.53 -1.23
C PHE A 343 12.95 -5.48 -0.11
N ALA A 344 14.08 -4.78 0.01
CA ALA A 344 14.24 -3.57 0.81
C ALA A 344 14.71 -2.45 -0.10
N PHE A 345 14.02 -1.31 -0.05
CA PHE A 345 14.37 -0.13 -0.82
C PHE A 345 15.08 0.89 0.06
N ASN A 346 16.36 1.15 -0.24
CA ASN A 346 17.26 1.99 0.54
C ASN A 346 17.81 3.19 -0.25
N GLU A 347 17.26 3.48 -1.44
CA GLU A 347 17.71 4.66 -2.19
C GLU A 347 17.29 5.96 -1.50
N PRO A 348 18.23 6.85 -1.16
CA PRO A 348 17.92 8.09 -0.49
C PRO A 348 17.23 9.07 -1.44
N ASN A 349 16.17 9.71 -0.98
CA ASN A 349 15.53 10.81 -1.68
C ASN A 349 16.54 11.96 -1.91
N PRO A 350 16.86 12.32 -3.16
CA PRO A 350 17.85 13.36 -3.44
C PRO A 350 17.27 14.77 -3.35
N TRP A 351 15.95 14.91 -3.36
CA TRP A 351 15.26 16.19 -3.44
C TRP A 351 15.24 16.93 -2.10
N SER A 352 15.40 18.24 -2.16
CA SER A 352 15.42 19.10 -0.97
C SER A 352 14.10 19.03 -0.21
N GLY A 353 14.16 19.01 1.12
CA GLY A 353 13.01 19.02 2.03
C GLY A 353 13.19 18.14 3.24
N MET A 354 12.13 17.96 4.02
CA MET A 354 12.12 17.25 5.29
C MET A 354 12.71 15.82 5.21
N PHE A 355 12.50 15.16 4.10
CA PHE A 355 12.88 13.75 3.93
C PHE A 355 14.07 13.54 2.99
N GLN A 356 14.85 14.59 2.69
CA GLN A 356 16.06 14.44 1.90
C GLN A 356 17.02 13.47 2.58
N GLY A 357 17.59 12.56 1.81
CA GLY A 357 18.53 11.56 2.31
C GLY A 357 17.88 10.30 2.91
N HIS A 358 16.54 10.22 2.99
CA HIS A 358 15.81 9.04 3.43
C HIS A 358 15.20 8.28 2.26
N ALA A 359 15.14 6.96 2.34
CA ALA A 359 14.36 6.13 1.43
C ALA A 359 12.88 6.20 1.82
N THR A 360 12.16 7.16 1.25
CA THR A 360 10.81 7.53 1.67
C THR A 360 9.73 6.75 0.94
N HIS A 361 8.55 6.73 1.53
CA HIS A 361 7.32 6.19 0.92
C HIS A 361 7.09 6.69 -0.51
N VAL A 362 6.65 5.82 -1.42
CA VAL A 362 6.37 6.10 -2.86
C VAL A 362 7.64 6.35 -3.70
N PHE A 363 8.82 6.52 -3.09
CA PHE A 363 10.03 6.81 -3.87
C PHE A 363 10.48 5.60 -4.71
N ASP A 364 10.25 4.40 -4.24
CA ASP A 364 10.45 3.16 -4.99
C ASP A 364 9.62 3.13 -6.29
N ILE A 365 8.35 3.54 -6.23
CA ILE A 365 7.48 3.65 -7.42
C ILE A 365 7.93 4.78 -8.35
N ALA A 366 8.37 5.91 -7.81
CA ALA A 366 8.91 7.00 -8.61
C ALA A 366 10.12 6.53 -9.44
N MET A 367 10.97 5.71 -8.86
CA MET A 367 12.12 5.12 -9.56
C MET A 367 11.70 3.99 -10.50
N LEU A 368 10.82 3.10 -10.06
CA LEU A 368 10.36 1.94 -10.84
C LEU A 368 9.69 2.36 -12.16
N PHE A 369 8.82 3.37 -12.13
CA PHE A 369 8.08 3.83 -13.31
C PHE A 369 8.89 4.77 -14.22
N GLN A 370 10.10 5.17 -13.81
CA GLN A 370 11.04 5.94 -14.61
C GLN A 370 10.57 7.38 -14.94
N ASN A 371 9.54 7.89 -14.28
CA ASN A 371 8.95 9.20 -14.63
C ASN A 371 9.82 10.40 -14.21
N PHE A 372 10.77 10.21 -13.31
CA PHE A 372 11.65 11.27 -12.76
C PHE A 372 13.11 11.13 -13.18
N GLN A 373 13.42 10.48 -14.31
CA GLN A 373 14.81 10.23 -14.74
C GLN A 373 15.65 11.50 -14.92
N THR A 374 15.02 12.62 -15.28
CA THR A 374 15.70 13.92 -15.43
C THR A 374 16.02 14.59 -14.11
N ASP A 375 15.39 14.16 -13.04
CA ASP A 375 15.45 14.77 -11.72
C ASP A 375 16.23 13.91 -10.71
N LEU A 376 16.77 12.78 -11.18
CA LEU A 376 17.50 11.81 -10.37
C LEU A 376 18.99 11.74 -10.77
N PRO A 377 19.90 11.51 -9.81
CA PRO A 377 21.28 11.14 -10.11
C PRO A 377 21.38 9.90 -11.01
N ALA A 378 22.39 9.84 -11.88
CA ALA A 378 22.55 8.75 -12.85
C ALA A 378 22.57 7.34 -12.20
N ALA A 379 23.17 7.20 -11.02
CA ALA A 379 23.20 5.94 -10.28
C ALA A 379 21.79 5.50 -9.86
N GLN A 380 20.94 6.43 -9.42
CA GLN A 380 19.55 6.15 -9.05
C GLN A 380 18.67 5.84 -10.28
N VAL A 381 18.92 6.52 -11.41
CA VAL A 381 18.27 6.15 -12.69
C VAL A 381 18.58 4.70 -13.07
N GLU A 382 19.85 4.28 -12.91
CA GLU A 382 20.23 2.89 -13.17
C GLU A 382 19.62 1.92 -12.15
N ALA A 383 19.57 2.28 -10.87
CA ALA A 383 18.87 1.49 -9.86
C ALA A 383 17.39 1.27 -10.22
N GLY A 384 16.68 2.31 -10.64
CA GLY A 384 15.29 2.21 -11.11
C GLY A 384 15.16 1.32 -12.34
N ARG A 385 16.11 1.33 -13.28
CA ARG A 385 16.13 0.44 -14.45
C ARG A 385 16.36 -1.03 -14.07
N GLN A 386 17.17 -1.30 -13.04
CA GLN A 386 17.37 -2.64 -12.52
C GLN A 386 16.12 -3.14 -11.79
N MET A 387 15.46 -2.29 -10.98
CA MET A 387 14.16 -2.61 -10.38
C MET A 387 13.13 -2.98 -11.45
N ALA A 388 13.04 -2.19 -12.52
CA ALA A 388 12.13 -2.46 -13.63
C ALA A 388 12.47 -3.78 -14.34
N ALA A 389 13.74 -4.09 -14.56
CA ALA A 389 14.17 -5.36 -15.15
C ALA A 389 13.77 -6.56 -14.30
N ASP A 390 13.92 -6.45 -12.98
CA ASP A 390 13.49 -7.49 -12.03
C ASP A 390 11.96 -7.65 -12.05
N LEU A 391 11.21 -6.53 -12.07
CA LEU A 391 9.75 -6.57 -12.24
C LEU A 391 9.35 -7.30 -13.53
N PHE A 392 10.02 -7.05 -14.66
CA PHE A 392 9.69 -7.70 -15.93
C PHE A 392 9.91 -9.22 -15.85
N LEU A 393 10.98 -9.68 -15.18
CA LEU A 393 11.16 -11.11 -14.95
C LEU A 393 9.99 -11.70 -14.17
N PHE A 394 9.58 -11.03 -13.09
CA PHE A 394 8.48 -11.50 -12.25
C PHE A 394 7.15 -11.52 -13.00
N VAL A 395 6.82 -10.48 -13.74
CA VAL A 395 5.61 -10.37 -14.55
C VAL A 395 5.55 -11.47 -15.63
N HIS A 396 6.71 -11.87 -16.19
CA HIS A 396 6.84 -13.01 -17.09
C HIS A 396 6.84 -14.37 -16.40
N GLY A 397 6.60 -14.44 -15.07
CA GLY A 397 6.60 -15.69 -14.30
C GLY A 397 7.97 -16.29 -14.08
N ARG A 398 9.04 -15.52 -14.24
CA ARG A 398 10.41 -15.91 -13.99
C ARG A 398 10.88 -15.38 -12.63
N PRO A 399 11.72 -16.13 -11.89
CA PRO A 399 12.29 -15.62 -10.64
C PRO A 399 13.06 -14.32 -10.87
N PRO A 400 12.71 -13.22 -10.16
CA PRO A 400 13.44 -11.96 -10.28
C PRO A 400 14.78 -12.00 -9.52
N TRP A 401 14.82 -12.78 -8.43
CA TRP A 401 15.98 -13.10 -7.59
C TRP A 401 15.73 -14.40 -6.82
N VAL A 402 16.44 -14.63 -5.72
CA VAL A 402 16.19 -15.79 -4.84
C VAL A 402 14.93 -15.56 -4.00
N THR A 403 14.26 -16.65 -3.61
CA THR A 403 13.08 -16.57 -2.75
C THR A 403 13.43 -16.07 -1.34
N ALA A 404 12.45 -15.56 -0.62
CA ALA A 404 12.59 -14.94 0.71
C ALA A 404 13.34 -15.83 1.74
N GLY A 405 13.17 -17.17 1.66
CA GLY A 405 13.91 -18.10 2.53
C GLY A 405 15.41 -18.17 2.25
N LYS A 406 15.89 -17.63 1.13
CA LYS A 406 17.31 -17.63 0.72
C LYS A 406 17.94 -16.23 0.74
N GLY A 407 17.15 -15.18 0.73
CA GLY A 407 17.65 -13.81 0.78
C GLY A 407 16.61 -12.78 0.39
N THR A 408 16.98 -11.52 0.64
CA THR A 408 16.20 -10.32 0.30
C THR A 408 16.97 -9.50 -0.73
N MET A 409 16.29 -9.00 -1.75
CA MET A 409 16.86 -8.03 -2.68
C MET A 409 16.94 -6.67 -1.99
N VAL A 410 18.09 -6.03 -2.03
CA VAL A 410 18.29 -4.67 -1.54
C VAL A 410 18.60 -3.76 -2.72
N TYR A 411 17.80 -2.72 -2.92
CA TYR A 411 18.04 -1.67 -3.88
C TYR A 411 18.62 -0.44 -3.18
N GLY A 412 19.87 -0.11 -3.50
CA GLY A 412 20.59 1.02 -2.94
C GLY A 412 21.19 0.83 -1.55
N PRO A 413 21.83 1.90 -1.01
CA PRO A 413 22.05 3.21 -1.67
C PRO A 413 23.09 3.16 -2.78
N SER A 414 22.70 3.48 -4.01
CA SER A 414 23.54 3.37 -5.22
C SER A 414 24.71 4.35 -5.26
N VAL A 415 24.68 5.37 -4.41
CA VAL A 415 25.76 6.38 -4.31
C VAL A 415 26.99 5.89 -3.54
N VAL A 416 26.85 4.81 -2.75
CA VAL A 416 27.93 4.27 -1.90
C VAL A 416 28.14 2.77 -2.07
N GLY A 417 27.32 2.10 -2.85
CA GLY A 417 27.36 0.64 -3.02
C GLY A 417 26.77 0.18 -4.34
N PRO A 418 26.54 -1.11 -4.50
CA PRO A 418 25.88 -1.64 -5.68
C PRO A 418 24.41 -1.17 -5.75
N VAL A 419 23.95 -0.89 -6.98
CA VAL A 419 22.55 -0.46 -7.23
C VAL A 419 21.52 -1.50 -6.81
N ARG A 420 21.88 -2.78 -6.80
CA ARG A 420 21.11 -3.91 -6.30
C ARG A 420 22.02 -5.00 -5.72
N ASN A 421 21.57 -5.62 -4.66
CA ASN A 421 22.32 -6.72 -4.03
C ASN A 421 21.36 -7.71 -3.36
N VAL A 422 21.65 -8.99 -3.43
CA VAL A 422 20.93 -10.02 -2.66
C VAL A 422 21.65 -10.26 -1.35
N VAL A 423 20.97 -9.94 -0.25
CA VAL A 423 21.47 -10.20 1.10
C VAL A 423 20.87 -11.51 1.61
N SER A 424 21.74 -12.49 1.85
CA SER A 424 21.37 -13.75 2.48
C SER A 424 21.45 -13.63 4.00
N GLY A 425 20.41 -14.08 4.69
CA GLY A 425 20.32 -13.96 6.14
C GLY A 425 19.81 -12.59 6.61
N ARG A 426 20.45 -12.02 7.64
CA ARG A 426 20.04 -10.72 8.20
C ARG A 426 20.40 -9.58 7.26
N LEU A 427 19.49 -8.63 7.10
CA LEU A 427 19.77 -7.36 6.44
C LEU A 427 20.93 -6.63 7.16
N PRO A 428 21.69 -5.75 6.47
CA PRO A 428 22.79 -4.99 7.05
C PRO A 428 22.42 -4.32 8.38
N GLU A 429 23.43 -4.01 9.22
CA GLU A 429 23.24 -3.41 10.57
C GLU A 429 22.44 -2.11 10.56
N GLU A 430 22.46 -1.35 9.48
CA GLU A 430 21.58 -0.20 9.30
C GLU A 430 20.09 -0.58 9.35
N ALA A 431 19.76 -1.84 9.07
CA ALA A 431 18.47 -2.46 9.32
C ALA A 431 18.37 -3.15 10.70
N GLY A 432 19.39 -3.08 11.55
CA GLY A 432 19.43 -3.75 12.87
C GLY A 432 18.27 -3.33 13.76
N ARG A 433 17.92 -2.04 13.78
CA ARG A 433 16.74 -1.50 14.44
C ARG A 433 15.46 -2.25 14.04
N ARG A 434 15.28 -2.55 12.77
CA ARG A 434 14.09 -3.24 12.23
C ARG A 434 13.87 -4.61 12.86
N ARG A 435 14.94 -5.25 13.30
CA ARG A 435 14.87 -6.54 13.99
C ARG A 435 14.26 -6.46 15.38
N ALA A 436 14.25 -5.28 16.02
CA ALA A 436 13.75 -5.14 17.39
C ALA A 436 12.30 -5.63 17.54
N ILE A 437 11.42 -5.38 16.56
CA ILE A 437 10.03 -5.88 16.56
C ILE A 437 10.01 -7.40 16.40
N ILE A 438 10.81 -7.93 15.47
CA ILE A 438 10.88 -9.39 15.23
C ILE A 438 11.50 -10.10 16.42
N ASP A 439 12.56 -9.53 17.01
CA ASP A 439 13.23 -10.13 18.17
C ASP A 439 12.34 -10.04 19.44
N ALA A 440 11.46 -9.05 19.54
CA ALA A 440 10.44 -8.97 20.59
C ALA A 440 9.35 -10.03 20.44
N SER A 441 9.14 -10.57 19.24
CA SER A 441 8.02 -11.47 18.93
C SER A 441 8.11 -12.85 19.61
N ASP A 442 9.25 -13.19 20.18
CA ASP A 442 9.39 -14.38 21.03
C ASP A 442 8.61 -14.28 22.36
N ALA A 443 8.31 -13.05 22.81
CA ALA A 443 7.65 -12.79 24.09
C ALA A 443 6.34 -12.00 23.96
N ILE A 444 6.20 -11.18 22.92
CA ILE A 444 5.04 -10.31 22.64
C ILE A 444 4.74 -10.46 21.17
N THR A 445 3.59 -11.00 20.82
CA THR A 445 3.25 -11.24 19.40
C THR A 445 3.29 -9.96 18.58
N ILE A 446 3.61 -10.06 17.29
CA ILE A 446 3.60 -8.91 16.38
C ILE A 446 2.20 -8.28 16.32
N ASP A 447 1.14 -9.07 16.44
CA ASP A 447 -0.25 -8.58 16.48
C ASP A 447 -0.52 -7.73 17.74
N GLU A 448 0.02 -8.10 18.90
CA GLU A 448 -0.06 -7.27 20.12
C GLU A 448 0.71 -5.95 19.97
N ILE A 449 1.92 -5.99 19.38
CA ILE A 449 2.71 -4.79 19.10
C ILE A 449 1.96 -3.88 18.11
N ALA A 450 1.37 -4.44 17.05
CA ALA A 450 0.57 -3.70 16.08
C ALA A 450 -0.69 -3.09 16.72
N ALA A 451 -1.36 -3.82 17.62
CA ALA A 451 -2.52 -3.31 18.35
C ALA A 451 -2.15 -2.16 19.31
N ALA A 452 -0.99 -2.23 19.95
CA ALA A 452 -0.48 -1.15 20.80
C ALA A 452 -0.17 0.11 19.97
N HIS A 453 0.46 -0.05 18.80
CA HIS A 453 0.69 1.04 17.85
C HIS A 453 -0.65 1.66 17.38
N ALA A 454 -1.62 0.84 17.00
CA ALA A 454 -2.95 1.31 16.59
C ALA A 454 -3.67 2.08 17.72
N ALA A 455 -3.53 1.64 18.97
CA ALA A 455 -4.08 2.34 20.13
C ALA A 455 -3.45 3.73 20.31
N PHE A 456 -2.12 3.87 20.10
CA PHE A 456 -1.49 5.19 20.07
C PHE A 456 -2.00 6.04 18.91
N MET A 457 -2.14 5.48 17.71
CA MET A 457 -2.66 6.19 16.55
C MET A 457 -4.10 6.69 16.76
N ALA A 458 -4.92 5.96 17.51
CA ALA A 458 -6.30 6.34 17.85
C ALA A 458 -6.38 7.32 19.06
N SER A 459 -5.33 7.44 19.87
CA SER A 459 -5.34 8.38 20.99
C SER A 459 -5.33 9.83 20.50
N ALA A 460 -6.15 10.67 21.06
CA ALA A 460 -6.25 12.10 20.75
C ALA A 460 -5.04 12.91 21.23
#